data_46f442b5c5e9ecd22fd736c7f1f1ed20
#
_entry.id   46f442b5c5e9ecd22fd736c7f1f1ed20
#
_cell.length_a   1.000
_cell.length_b   1.000
_cell.length_c   1.000
_cell.angle_alpha   90.00
_cell.angle_beta   90.00
_cell.angle_gamma   90.00
#
_symmetry.space_group_name_H-M   'P 1'
#
loop_
_entity.id
_entity.type
_entity.pdbx_description
1 polymer ?
#
loop_
_entity_poly.entity_id
_entity_poly.type
_entity_poly.pdbx_seq_one_letter_code
_entity_poly.pdbx_strand_id
1 'polypeptide(L)'
;CKEVTLTYYERIRILNPHLHAYIFIDEEKGLNWADGIDKLFKCGVDLGPLMGVPIAIKDICSVDGMPTTNGSNIISDDITGPEGSLVKRLKALGCVILGKTHTVEFALGATGLNKYKGTPKNPWDEKIHRIPGGSSSGSGVAVAAGLAAFAIGTDTGGSVRIPASFNGIVGLKTTKNKWPTDGIFPLSPT
;
A
#
# COMPACT_ATOMS: atom_id res chain seq x y z
N CYS A 1 7.91 12.23 -13.62
CA CYS A 1 7.45 11.59 -12.39
C CYS A 1 6.19 12.27 -11.86
N LYS A 2 6.21 13.59 -11.68
CA LYS A 2 5.08 14.37 -11.15
C LYS A 2 3.80 14.20 -11.97
N GLU A 3 3.87 14.26 -13.31
CA GLU A 3 2.74 14.06 -14.21
C GLU A 3 2.09 12.67 -14.03
N VAL A 4 2.92 11.62 -14.01
CA VAL A 4 2.44 10.24 -13.76
C VAL A 4 1.78 10.14 -12.39
N THR A 5 2.42 10.70 -11.35
CA THR A 5 1.86 10.69 -9.98
C THR A 5 0.51 11.40 -9.91
N LEU A 6 0.37 12.55 -10.60
CA LEU A 6 -0.89 13.28 -10.68
C LEU A 6 -2.00 12.41 -11.31
N THR A 7 -1.69 11.72 -12.42
CA THR A 7 -2.65 10.81 -13.07
C THR A 7 -3.13 9.70 -12.12
N TYR A 8 -2.24 9.15 -11.29
CA TYR A 8 -2.65 8.19 -10.27
C TYR A 8 -3.58 8.81 -9.23
N TYR A 9 -3.29 10.04 -8.75
CA TYR A 9 -4.19 10.71 -7.80
C TYR A 9 -5.54 11.06 -8.41
N GLU A 10 -5.61 11.46 -9.67
CA GLU A 10 -6.87 11.68 -10.38
C GLU A 10 -7.71 10.40 -10.43
N ARG A 11 -7.12 9.27 -10.78
CA ARG A 11 -7.80 7.96 -10.73
C ARG A 11 -8.23 7.58 -9.32
N ILE A 12 -7.38 7.80 -8.32
CA ILE A 12 -7.71 7.53 -6.92
C ILE A 12 -8.91 8.38 -6.48
N ARG A 13 -8.97 9.67 -6.82
CA ARG A 13 -10.11 10.53 -6.48
C ARG A 13 -11.43 10.01 -7.06
N ILE A 14 -11.40 9.47 -8.28
CA ILE A 14 -12.59 8.93 -8.96
C ILE A 14 -13.00 7.56 -8.39
N LEU A 15 -12.06 6.65 -8.22
CA LEU A 15 -12.37 5.24 -7.97
C LEU A 15 -12.34 4.86 -6.48
N ASN A 16 -11.49 5.50 -5.67
CA ASN A 16 -11.36 5.12 -4.25
C ASN A 16 -12.64 5.31 -3.43
N PRO A 17 -13.50 6.31 -3.67
CA PRO A 17 -14.79 6.41 -2.98
C PRO A 17 -15.69 5.18 -3.15
N HIS A 18 -15.55 4.47 -4.25
CA HIS A 18 -16.30 3.25 -4.56
C HIS A 18 -15.57 1.97 -4.16
N LEU A 19 -14.25 1.94 -4.35
CA LEU A 19 -13.43 0.74 -4.16
C LEU A 19 -12.86 0.59 -2.75
N HIS A 20 -12.74 1.69 -2.01
CA HIS A 20 -12.12 1.71 -0.67
C HIS A 20 -10.73 1.05 -0.60
N ALA A 21 -9.92 1.22 -1.65
CA ALA A 21 -8.58 0.64 -1.69
C ALA A 21 -7.61 1.34 -0.74
N TYR A 22 -7.70 2.68 -0.64
CA TYR A 22 -6.89 3.50 0.25
C TYR A 22 -7.68 3.94 1.48
N ILE A 23 -7.04 3.84 2.64
CA ILE A 23 -7.53 4.36 3.93
C ILE A 23 -6.99 5.76 4.21
N PHE A 24 -5.81 6.07 3.68
CA PHE A 24 -5.19 7.39 3.81
C PHE A 24 -4.44 7.74 2.53
N ILE A 25 -4.55 9.01 2.12
CA ILE A 25 -3.92 9.56 0.92
C ILE A 25 -3.29 10.90 1.31
N ASP A 26 -2.05 11.14 0.91
CA ASP A 26 -1.37 12.41 1.06
C ASP A 26 -0.89 12.90 -0.31
N GLU A 27 -1.81 13.56 -1.02
CA GLU A 27 -1.56 14.02 -2.37
C GLU A 27 -0.50 15.11 -2.42
N GLU A 28 -0.56 16.07 -1.50
CA GLU A 28 0.39 17.18 -1.46
C GLU A 28 1.82 16.66 -1.26
N LYS A 29 2.01 15.79 -0.27
CA LYS A 29 3.32 15.20 0.02
C LYS A 29 3.81 14.32 -1.13
N GLY A 30 2.93 13.52 -1.73
CA GLY A 30 3.27 12.67 -2.87
C GLY A 30 3.70 13.48 -4.09
N LEU A 31 2.99 14.56 -4.43
CA LEU A 31 3.34 15.43 -5.55
C LEU A 31 4.62 16.23 -5.29
N ASN A 32 4.86 16.70 -4.06
CA ASN A 32 6.09 17.36 -3.68
C ASN A 32 7.30 16.41 -3.77
N TRP A 33 7.13 15.16 -3.33
CA TRP A 33 8.15 14.13 -3.47
C TRP A 33 8.45 13.83 -4.95
N ALA A 34 7.43 13.66 -5.77
CA ALA A 34 7.56 13.42 -7.21
C ALA A 34 8.26 14.57 -7.94
N ASP A 35 7.98 15.83 -7.56
CA ASP A 35 8.67 17.01 -8.07
C ASP A 35 10.17 17.01 -7.69
N GLY A 36 10.50 16.60 -6.46
CA GLY A 36 11.89 16.40 -6.02
C GLY A 36 12.63 15.36 -6.85
N ILE A 37 11.97 14.22 -7.14
CA ILE A 37 12.53 13.17 -8.00
C ILE A 37 12.74 13.67 -9.44
N ASP A 38 11.82 14.45 -10.00
CA ASP A 38 12.00 15.05 -11.33
C ASP A 38 13.20 16.03 -11.39
N LYS A 39 13.44 16.77 -10.29
CA LYS A 39 14.61 17.65 -10.18
C LYS A 39 15.92 16.85 -10.12
N LEU A 40 15.96 15.77 -9.34
CA LEU A 40 17.13 14.89 -9.29
C LEU A 40 17.43 14.29 -10.67
N PHE A 41 16.42 13.80 -11.37
CA PHE A 41 16.58 13.26 -12.72
C PHE A 41 17.12 14.30 -13.71
N LYS A 42 16.62 15.53 -13.68
CA LYS A 42 17.13 16.64 -14.50
C LYS A 42 18.58 17.02 -14.20
N CYS A 43 19.04 16.76 -12.98
CA CYS A 43 20.46 16.94 -12.59
C CYS A 43 21.34 15.73 -12.96
N GLY A 44 20.81 14.74 -13.69
CA GLY A 44 21.57 13.54 -14.09
C GLY A 44 21.66 12.46 -13.02
N VAL A 45 20.90 12.55 -11.94
CA VAL A 45 20.85 11.50 -10.90
C VAL A 45 19.85 10.44 -11.32
N ASP A 46 20.33 9.19 -11.47
CA ASP A 46 19.52 8.01 -11.71
C ASP A 46 19.58 7.09 -10.49
N LEU A 47 18.44 6.89 -9.83
CA LEU A 47 18.31 6.00 -8.64
C LEU A 47 17.94 4.57 -9.03
N GLY A 48 17.85 4.28 -10.34
CA GLY A 48 17.53 2.96 -10.87
C GLY A 48 16.05 2.78 -11.25
N PRO A 49 15.64 1.54 -11.56
CA PRO A 49 14.37 1.23 -12.24
C PRO A 49 13.10 1.56 -11.44
N LEU A 50 13.21 1.85 -10.16
CA LEU A 50 12.08 2.23 -9.31
C LEU A 50 11.97 3.76 -9.11
N MET A 51 12.89 4.53 -9.70
CA MET A 51 12.85 6.00 -9.57
C MET A 51 11.59 6.57 -10.21
N GLY A 52 10.79 7.27 -9.42
CA GLY A 52 9.55 7.90 -9.85
C GLY A 52 8.34 6.96 -9.95
N VAL A 53 8.46 5.69 -9.58
CA VAL A 53 7.34 4.74 -9.64
C VAL A 53 6.35 5.00 -8.50
N PRO A 54 5.05 5.26 -8.81
CA PRO A 54 4.02 5.46 -7.79
C PRO A 54 3.59 4.12 -7.16
N ILE A 55 3.68 4.06 -5.83
CA ILE A 55 3.40 2.85 -5.06
C ILE A 55 2.43 3.08 -3.90
N ALA A 56 1.83 2.01 -3.42
CA ALA A 56 0.99 2.02 -2.24
C ALA A 56 1.57 1.14 -1.12
N ILE A 57 1.31 1.52 0.13
CA ILE A 57 1.82 0.82 1.31
C ILE A 57 0.65 0.34 2.17
N LYS A 58 0.62 -0.94 2.52
CA LYS A 58 -0.38 -1.49 3.44
C LYS A 58 -0.36 -0.80 4.79
N ASP A 59 -1.54 -0.56 5.35
CA ASP A 59 -1.72 0.21 6.60
C ASP A 59 -1.38 -0.55 7.88
N ILE A 60 -0.39 -1.41 7.83
CA ILE A 60 0.33 -1.98 8.97
C ILE A 60 1.83 -1.70 8.91
N CYS A 61 2.28 -0.98 7.87
CA CYS A 61 3.66 -0.54 7.72
C CYS A 61 3.74 0.95 8.02
N SER A 62 4.60 1.35 8.95
CA SER A 62 4.83 2.75 9.27
C SER A 62 5.44 3.50 8.10
N VAL A 63 4.89 4.68 7.83
CA VAL A 63 5.41 5.65 6.87
C VAL A 63 5.46 7.01 7.56
N ASP A 64 6.62 7.62 7.66
CA ASP A 64 6.78 8.92 8.33
C ASP A 64 5.86 9.99 7.73
N GLY A 65 5.08 10.61 8.62
CA GLY A 65 4.10 11.63 8.28
C GLY A 65 2.79 11.08 7.71
N MET A 66 2.54 9.77 7.75
CA MET A 66 1.25 9.15 7.45
C MET A 66 0.79 8.30 8.64
N PRO A 67 -0.50 8.34 9.03
CA PRO A 67 -1.00 7.51 10.11
C PRO A 67 -0.87 6.02 9.77
N THR A 68 -0.68 5.20 10.80
CA THR A 68 -0.73 3.73 10.68
C THR A 68 -1.76 3.22 11.67
N THR A 69 -2.93 2.82 11.15
CA THR A 69 -4.07 2.44 11.99
C THR A 69 -4.17 0.95 12.24
N ASN A 70 -3.39 0.14 11.51
CA ASN A 70 -3.48 -1.32 11.53
C ASN A 70 -4.90 -1.84 11.18
N GLY A 71 -5.67 -1.01 10.43
CA GLY A 71 -7.08 -1.29 10.12
C GLY A 71 -8.02 -1.23 11.32
N SER A 72 -7.61 -0.66 12.44
CA SER A 72 -8.34 -0.61 13.70
C SER A 72 -8.69 0.83 14.11
N ASN A 73 -9.63 0.95 15.04
CA ASN A 73 -9.88 2.18 15.80
C ASN A 73 -9.06 2.24 17.11
N ILE A 74 -8.34 1.18 17.43
CA ILE A 74 -7.43 1.13 18.59
C ILE A 74 -6.10 1.73 18.19
N ILE A 75 -5.58 2.67 18.99
CA ILE A 75 -4.26 3.26 18.79
C ILE A 75 -3.21 2.21 19.14
N SER A 76 -2.29 1.96 18.24
CA SER A 76 -1.28 0.90 18.35
C SER A 76 0.10 1.31 17.79
N ASP A 77 0.35 2.62 17.77
CA ASP A 77 1.58 3.19 17.20
C ASP A 77 2.84 2.67 17.90
N ASP A 78 2.79 2.52 19.22
CA ASP A 78 3.90 1.99 20.03
C ASP A 78 4.29 0.56 19.63
N ILE A 79 3.32 -0.23 19.12
CA ILE A 79 3.57 -1.62 18.72
C ILE A 79 4.18 -1.68 17.33
N THR A 80 3.73 -0.81 16.42
CA THR A 80 4.23 -0.78 15.03
C THR A 80 5.62 -0.14 14.97
N GLY A 81 5.85 0.88 15.81
CA GLY A 81 7.10 1.63 15.85
C GLY A 81 7.29 2.61 14.68
N PRO A 82 8.47 3.21 14.56
CA PRO A 82 8.78 4.19 13.53
C PRO A 82 8.90 3.55 12.13
N GLU A 83 9.02 4.39 11.10
CA GLU A 83 9.24 3.94 9.72
C GLU A 83 10.41 2.97 9.61
N GLY A 84 10.15 1.80 9.07
CA GLY A 84 11.10 0.71 8.98
C GLY A 84 12.01 0.76 7.75
N SER A 85 13.02 -0.11 7.75
CA SER A 85 14.06 -0.18 6.72
C SER A 85 13.51 -0.44 5.31
N LEU A 86 12.41 -1.21 5.19
CA LEU A 86 11.77 -1.46 3.90
C LEU A 86 11.27 -0.16 3.25
N VAL A 87 10.51 0.64 4.00
CA VAL A 87 9.93 1.90 3.49
C VAL A 87 11.03 2.92 3.20
N LYS A 88 12.03 3.05 4.09
CA LYS A 88 13.22 3.87 3.87
C LYS A 88 13.94 3.49 2.58
N ARG A 89 14.09 2.20 2.31
CA ARG A 89 14.73 1.70 1.09
C ARG A 89 13.93 2.06 -0.16
N LEU A 90 12.60 1.91 -0.14
CA LEU A 90 11.73 2.30 -1.26
C LEU A 90 11.82 3.79 -1.56
N LYS A 91 11.84 4.64 -0.53
CA LYS A 91 12.07 6.08 -0.67
C LYS A 91 13.45 6.38 -1.26
N ALA A 92 14.51 5.72 -0.77
CA ALA A 92 15.87 5.89 -1.28
C ALA A 92 16.02 5.46 -2.75
N LEU A 93 15.21 4.51 -3.21
CA LEU A 93 15.13 4.10 -4.62
C LEU A 93 14.25 5.05 -5.47
N GLY A 94 13.74 6.12 -4.87
CA GLY A 94 12.94 7.12 -5.57
C GLY A 94 11.49 6.76 -5.82
N CYS A 95 10.94 5.72 -5.16
CA CYS A 95 9.51 5.42 -5.25
C CYS A 95 8.68 6.58 -4.69
N VAL A 96 7.52 6.83 -5.29
CA VAL A 96 6.54 7.81 -4.80
C VAL A 96 5.44 7.08 -4.03
N ILE A 97 5.37 7.28 -2.72
CA ILE A 97 4.33 6.67 -1.89
C ILE A 97 3.05 7.50 -2.01
N LEU A 98 2.00 6.92 -2.61
CA LEU A 98 0.71 7.57 -2.84
C LEU A 98 -0.14 7.65 -1.58
N GLY A 99 -0.04 6.66 -0.70
CA GLY A 99 -0.84 6.57 0.51
C GLY A 99 -0.81 5.18 1.14
N LYS A 100 -1.67 5.01 2.16
CA LYS A 100 -1.84 3.79 2.92
C LYS A 100 -3.07 3.02 2.43
N THR A 101 -2.91 1.72 2.15
CA THR A 101 -4.00 0.87 1.67
C THR A 101 -4.69 0.13 2.80
N HIS A 102 -5.99 -0.13 2.62
CA HIS A 102 -6.79 -0.91 3.57
C HIS A 102 -6.19 -2.27 3.89
N THR A 103 -6.41 -2.69 5.11
CA THR A 103 -6.07 -4.01 5.65
C THR A 103 -7.22 -4.55 6.48
N VAL A 104 -7.29 -5.86 6.64
CA VAL A 104 -8.07 -6.46 7.72
C VAL A 104 -7.49 -6.00 9.06
N GLU A 105 -8.34 -5.78 10.06
CA GLU A 105 -7.89 -5.34 11.38
C GLU A 105 -6.76 -6.22 11.92
N PHE A 106 -5.65 -5.58 12.32
CA PHE A 106 -4.40 -6.21 12.76
C PHE A 106 -3.87 -7.30 11.83
N ALA A 107 -4.20 -7.23 10.54
CA ALA A 107 -3.85 -8.21 9.51
C ALA A 107 -4.42 -9.63 9.77
N LEU A 108 -5.39 -9.80 10.66
CA LEU A 108 -5.93 -11.09 11.08
C LEU A 108 -7.21 -11.45 10.30
N GLY A 109 -7.06 -11.96 9.08
CA GLY A 109 -8.18 -12.44 8.26
C GLY A 109 -7.85 -12.56 6.78
N ALA A 110 -8.47 -13.54 6.12
CA ALA A 110 -8.20 -13.91 4.73
C ALA A 110 -9.21 -13.32 3.73
N THR A 111 -10.38 -12.86 4.20
CA THR A 111 -11.46 -12.40 3.32
C THR A 111 -11.32 -10.95 2.87
N GLY A 112 -10.57 -10.15 3.59
CA GLY A 112 -10.45 -8.72 3.35
C GLY A 112 -11.49 -7.87 4.07
N LEU A 113 -12.39 -8.47 4.86
CA LEU A 113 -13.44 -7.77 5.60
C LEU A 113 -12.85 -6.95 6.73
N ASN A 114 -13.29 -5.70 6.84
CA ASN A 114 -12.99 -4.83 7.97
C ASN A 114 -14.24 -4.04 8.35
N LYS A 115 -14.76 -4.32 9.54
CA LYS A 115 -16.00 -3.72 10.06
C LYS A 115 -15.83 -2.27 10.54
N TYR A 116 -14.60 -1.87 10.87
CA TYR A 116 -14.31 -0.59 11.52
C TYR A 116 -13.90 0.49 10.52
N LYS A 117 -13.13 0.12 9.51
CA LYS A 117 -12.57 1.07 8.53
C LYS A 117 -13.19 0.94 7.14
N GLY A 118 -14.07 -0.04 6.95
CA GLY A 118 -14.65 -0.36 5.65
C GLY A 118 -13.87 -1.47 4.92
N THR A 119 -14.58 -2.13 4.02
CA THR A 119 -14.05 -3.26 3.26
C THR A 119 -13.83 -2.85 1.80
N PRO A 120 -12.62 -3.02 1.26
CA PRO A 120 -12.38 -2.80 -0.17
C PRO A 120 -13.25 -3.70 -1.04
N LYS A 121 -13.69 -3.18 -2.18
CA LYS A 121 -14.46 -3.94 -3.16
C LYS A 121 -13.55 -4.51 -4.23
N ASN A 122 -13.78 -5.76 -4.57
CA ASN A 122 -13.11 -6.37 -5.71
C ASN A 122 -13.51 -5.64 -7.00
N PRO A 123 -12.57 -5.10 -7.80
CA PRO A 123 -12.90 -4.27 -8.96
C PRO A 123 -13.52 -5.04 -10.14
N TRP A 124 -13.52 -6.37 -10.10
CA TRP A 124 -14.06 -7.22 -11.19
C TRP A 124 -15.59 -7.36 -11.20
N ASP A 125 -16.27 -6.90 -10.15
CA ASP A 125 -17.74 -6.93 -10.09
C ASP A 125 -18.27 -5.62 -9.50
N GLU A 126 -18.79 -4.76 -10.35
CA GLU A 126 -19.36 -3.48 -9.94
C GLU A 126 -20.73 -3.61 -9.25
N LYS A 127 -21.46 -4.70 -9.55
CA LYS A 127 -22.84 -4.90 -9.08
C LYS A 127 -22.89 -5.60 -7.72
N ILE A 128 -22.00 -6.56 -7.50
CA ILE A 128 -21.96 -7.37 -6.29
C ILE A 128 -20.66 -7.09 -5.55
N HIS A 129 -20.76 -6.71 -4.28
CA HIS A 129 -19.59 -6.55 -3.45
C HIS A 129 -18.91 -7.92 -3.22
N ARG A 130 -18.00 -8.29 -4.11
CA ARG A 130 -17.13 -9.46 -3.95
C ARG A 130 -16.02 -9.16 -2.97
N ILE A 131 -15.67 -10.15 -2.16
CA ILE A 131 -14.53 -10.04 -1.24
C ILE A 131 -13.22 -9.85 -2.02
N PRO A 132 -12.34 -8.96 -1.57
CA PRO A 132 -11.07 -8.70 -2.24
C PRO A 132 -9.96 -9.69 -1.86
N GLY A 133 -10.22 -10.55 -0.87
CA GLY A 133 -9.15 -11.31 -0.23
C GLY A 133 -8.34 -10.43 0.74
N GLY A 134 -7.64 -11.07 1.66
CA GLY A 134 -6.91 -10.37 2.75
C GLY A 134 -5.70 -11.15 3.24
N SER A 135 -5.00 -10.51 4.17
CA SER A 135 -5.29 -9.25 4.85
C SER A 135 -4.87 -7.99 4.08
N SER A 136 -4.01 -8.05 3.05
CA SER A 136 -3.59 -6.90 2.23
C SER A 136 -4.66 -6.54 1.18
N SER A 137 -5.90 -6.35 1.65
CA SER A 137 -7.10 -6.19 0.81
C SER A 137 -7.01 -4.96 -0.10
N GLY A 138 -6.73 -3.80 0.47
CA GLY A 138 -6.61 -2.57 -0.29
C GLY A 138 -5.42 -2.56 -1.25
N SER A 139 -4.29 -3.22 -0.89
CA SER A 139 -3.13 -3.34 -1.77
C SER A 139 -3.49 -4.14 -3.05
N GLY A 140 -4.22 -5.25 -2.90
CA GLY A 140 -4.69 -6.03 -4.03
C GLY A 140 -5.63 -5.25 -4.94
N VAL A 141 -6.62 -4.58 -4.34
CA VAL A 141 -7.60 -3.75 -5.08
C VAL A 141 -6.92 -2.56 -5.76
N ALA A 142 -6.01 -1.87 -5.08
CA ALA A 142 -5.30 -0.72 -5.65
C ALA A 142 -4.54 -1.08 -6.92
N VAL A 143 -3.80 -2.18 -6.92
CA VAL A 143 -3.05 -2.63 -8.10
C VAL A 143 -4.01 -3.08 -9.21
N ALA A 144 -5.02 -3.88 -8.89
CA ALA A 144 -5.98 -4.38 -9.88
C ALA A 144 -6.79 -3.27 -10.56
N ALA A 145 -7.11 -2.20 -9.83
CA ALA A 145 -7.83 -1.05 -10.37
C ALA A 145 -6.92 0.01 -11.03
N GLY A 146 -5.59 -0.20 -11.09
CA GLY A 146 -4.63 0.75 -11.63
C GLY A 146 -4.53 2.03 -10.79
N LEU A 147 -4.60 1.89 -9.46
CA LEU A 147 -4.45 2.99 -8.49
C LEU A 147 -3.03 3.02 -7.88
N ALA A 148 -2.19 2.08 -8.22
CA ALA A 148 -0.76 2.04 -7.94
C ALA A 148 -0.08 1.13 -8.96
N ALA A 149 1.20 1.40 -9.28
CA ALA A 149 1.97 0.52 -10.17
C ALA A 149 2.25 -0.83 -9.50
N PHE A 150 2.58 -0.80 -8.22
CA PHE A 150 2.61 -1.95 -7.32
C PHE A 150 2.31 -1.52 -5.89
N ALA A 151 2.06 -2.49 -5.01
CA ALA A 151 1.78 -2.21 -3.62
C ALA A 151 2.54 -3.14 -2.68
N ILE A 152 2.93 -2.61 -1.53
CA ILE A 152 3.48 -3.41 -0.45
C ILE A 152 2.33 -4.00 0.37
N GLY A 153 2.40 -5.30 0.56
CA GLY A 153 1.57 -6.05 1.49
C GLY A 153 2.44 -6.86 2.45
N THR A 154 1.80 -7.64 3.32
CA THR A 154 2.46 -8.59 4.22
C THR A 154 1.80 -9.95 4.09
N ASP A 155 2.56 -11.02 4.24
CA ASP A 155 2.06 -12.39 4.05
C ASP A 155 2.60 -13.33 5.12
N THR A 156 1.82 -13.61 6.14
CA THR A 156 2.11 -14.62 7.16
C THR A 156 1.49 -15.98 6.75
N GLY A 157 0.19 -15.99 6.44
CA GLY A 157 -0.56 -17.19 6.06
C GLY A 157 -1.22 -17.12 4.66
N GLY A 158 -0.80 -16.17 3.79
CA GLY A 158 -1.38 -15.97 2.46
C GLY A 158 -1.78 -14.54 2.16
N SER A 159 -1.52 -13.59 3.08
CA SER A 159 -2.08 -12.23 3.03
C SER A 159 -1.58 -11.31 1.90
N VAL A 160 -0.69 -11.75 1.02
CA VAL A 160 -0.38 -11.15 -0.29
C VAL A 160 -0.95 -12.01 -1.41
N ARG A 161 -0.74 -13.33 -1.33
CA ARG A 161 -1.14 -14.28 -2.38
C ARG A 161 -2.65 -14.40 -2.52
N ILE A 162 -3.40 -14.39 -1.40
CA ILE A 162 -4.87 -14.45 -1.40
C ILE A 162 -5.48 -13.23 -2.11
N PRO A 163 -5.19 -11.97 -1.70
CA PRO A 163 -5.75 -10.82 -2.42
C PRO A 163 -5.25 -10.74 -3.86
N ALA A 164 -4.01 -11.16 -4.16
CA ALA A 164 -3.53 -11.21 -5.53
C ALA A 164 -4.35 -12.17 -6.40
N SER A 165 -4.63 -13.37 -5.90
CA SER A 165 -5.46 -14.35 -6.61
C SER A 165 -6.89 -13.85 -6.83
N PHE A 166 -7.51 -13.23 -5.80
CA PHE A 166 -8.90 -12.76 -5.89
C PHE A 166 -9.06 -11.55 -6.82
N ASN A 167 -8.02 -10.75 -6.96
CA ASN A 167 -8.03 -9.55 -7.81
C ASN A 167 -7.35 -9.76 -9.17
N GLY A 168 -6.88 -10.97 -9.49
CA GLY A 168 -6.30 -11.31 -10.80
C GLY A 168 -4.96 -10.60 -11.08
N ILE A 169 -4.12 -10.42 -10.05
CA ILE A 169 -2.81 -9.79 -10.16
C ILE A 169 -1.68 -10.73 -9.69
N VAL A 170 -0.45 -10.34 -9.95
CA VAL A 170 0.73 -11.09 -9.45
C VAL A 170 0.97 -10.76 -7.98
N GLY A 171 1.05 -11.78 -7.14
CA GLY A 171 1.40 -11.67 -5.71
C GLY A 171 2.70 -12.40 -5.40
N LEU A 172 3.72 -11.65 -4.96
CA LEU A 172 5.02 -12.19 -4.60
C LEU A 172 5.19 -12.22 -3.07
N LYS A 173 5.28 -13.42 -2.50
CA LYS A 173 5.76 -13.63 -1.13
C LYS A 173 7.22 -14.07 -1.18
N THR A 174 8.11 -13.25 -0.65
CA THR A 174 9.54 -13.55 -0.60
C THR A 174 9.85 -14.64 0.45
N THR A 175 11.03 -15.21 0.38
CA THR A 175 11.56 -16.10 1.44
C THR A 175 11.58 -15.35 2.78
N LYS A 176 11.22 -16.02 3.87
CA LYS A 176 11.27 -15.47 5.23
C LYS A 176 12.66 -14.88 5.51
N ASN A 177 12.70 -13.74 6.19
CA ASN A 177 13.92 -13.00 6.52
C ASN A 177 14.72 -12.44 5.32
N LYS A 178 14.18 -12.49 4.10
CA LYS A 178 14.81 -11.85 2.94
C LYS A 178 14.73 -10.33 3.01
N TRP A 179 13.64 -9.82 3.56
CA TRP A 179 13.41 -8.39 3.79
C TRP A 179 13.19 -8.12 5.28
N PRO A 180 13.63 -6.97 5.78
CA PRO A 180 13.40 -6.57 7.17
C PRO A 180 11.92 -6.34 7.43
N THR A 181 11.50 -6.52 8.69
CA THR A 181 10.11 -6.35 9.15
C THR A 181 9.98 -5.29 10.24
N ASP A 182 11.03 -4.53 10.51
CA ASP A 182 10.99 -3.36 11.38
C ASP A 182 10.01 -2.30 10.83
N GLY A 183 9.29 -1.63 11.70
CA GLY A 183 8.24 -0.68 11.32
C GLY A 183 7.00 -1.33 10.68
N ILE A 184 6.80 -2.62 10.87
CA ILE A 184 5.61 -3.36 10.43
C ILE A 184 4.95 -3.97 11.67
N PHE A 185 3.62 -3.75 11.82
CA PHE A 185 2.86 -4.36 12.92
C PHE A 185 3.04 -5.89 12.91
N PRO A 186 3.51 -6.49 14.02
CA PRO A 186 3.80 -7.93 14.05
C PRO A 186 2.50 -8.73 14.18
N LEU A 187 2.26 -9.65 13.23
CA LEU A 187 1.16 -10.61 13.33
C LEU A 187 1.61 -11.93 13.97
N SER A 188 2.80 -12.41 13.58
CA SER A 188 3.40 -13.62 14.13
C SER A 188 4.92 -13.47 14.16
N PRO A 189 5.56 -13.58 15.32
CA PRO A 189 7.03 -13.50 15.43
C PRO A 189 7.75 -14.79 14.98
N THR A 190 6.98 -15.86 14.73
CA THR A 190 7.53 -17.20 14.36
C THR A 190 7.45 -17.49 12.87
#